data_f7323685d4cc7f7a023ac9d65d10ac62
#
_entry.id   f7323685d4cc7f7a023ac9d65d10ac62
#
_cell.length_a   1.000
_cell.length_b   1.000
_cell.length_c   1.000
_cell.angle_alpha   90.00
_cell.angle_beta   90.00
_cell.angle_gamma   90.00
#
_symmetry.space_group_name_H-M   'P 1'
#
loop_
_entity.id
_entity.type
_entity.pdbx_description
1 polymer ?
#
loop_
_entity_poly.entity_id
_entity_poly.type
_entity_poly.pdbx_seq_one_letter_code
_entity_poly.pdbx_strand_id
1 'polypeptide(L)'
;MKKDLFALKGTICYSKNQKELVFHENSYVVCENSLCAGIFSQLPAEYKDIPVEDMGDQLIIPGFTDLHLHAPQYAYRGTGMDLELLDWLNTITFPQEAKYADLSYAKKAYSIFVDDLKHSFTTRACIFATLHRPATELLMDMLEESGLTTMVGKVNMDRNGAPELQEKSAQASAQDTRQWLEEI
;
A
#
# COMPACT_ATOMS: atom_id res chain seq x y z
N MET A 1 12.65 -7.84 -22.03
CA MET A 1 11.42 -7.78 -21.21
C MET A 1 10.24 -8.11 -22.11
N LYS A 2 9.42 -9.11 -21.77
CA LYS A 2 8.13 -9.30 -22.46
C LYS A 2 7.31 -8.04 -22.18
N LYS A 3 6.79 -7.40 -23.23
CA LYS A 3 5.80 -6.33 -23.05
C LYS A 3 4.58 -6.95 -22.36
N ASP A 4 4.24 -6.47 -21.17
CA ASP A 4 2.96 -6.81 -20.56
C ASP A 4 1.89 -6.06 -21.36
N LEU A 5 1.29 -6.80 -22.29
CA LEU A 5 0.25 -6.27 -23.17
C LEU A 5 -0.92 -7.25 -23.16
N PHE A 6 -2.04 -6.81 -22.62
CA PHE A 6 -3.28 -7.59 -22.51
C PHE A 6 -4.50 -6.67 -22.44
N ALA A 7 -5.69 -7.23 -22.58
CA ALA A 7 -6.93 -6.51 -22.32
C ALA A 7 -7.83 -7.29 -21.35
N LEU A 8 -8.58 -6.55 -20.54
CA LEU A 8 -9.72 -7.07 -19.80
C LEU A 8 -11.00 -6.61 -20.49
N LYS A 9 -11.95 -7.52 -20.70
CA LYS A 9 -13.25 -7.22 -21.28
C LYS A 9 -14.33 -7.34 -20.22
N GLY A 10 -15.23 -6.36 -20.14
CA GLY A 10 -16.34 -6.36 -19.18
C GLY A 10 -17.04 -5.02 -19.10
N THR A 11 -17.74 -4.78 -18.00
CA THR A 11 -18.27 -3.46 -17.65
C THR A 11 -17.23 -2.67 -16.91
N ILE A 12 -16.76 -1.57 -17.49
CA ILE A 12 -15.69 -0.73 -16.93
C ILE A 12 -16.36 0.52 -16.33
N CYS A 13 -16.02 0.84 -15.07
CA CYS A 13 -16.54 2.01 -14.37
C CYS A 13 -15.40 2.79 -13.73
N TYR A 14 -15.38 4.09 -13.94
CA TYR A 14 -14.41 4.98 -13.27
C TYR A 14 -15.00 6.37 -13.02
N SER A 15 -14.40 7.07 -12.07
CA SER A 15 -14.74 8.47 -11.79
C SER A 15 -13.97 9.39 -12.74
N LYS A 16 -14.69 10.14 -13.57
CA LYS A 16 -14.09 11.17 -14.43
C LYS A 16 -13.77 12.43 -13.63
N ASN A 17 -14.58 12.72 -12.63
CA ASN A 17 -14.41 13.80 -11.67
C ASN A 17 -15.26 13.52 -10.42
N GLN A 18 -15.28 14.44 -9.45
CA GLN A 18 -16.01 14.27 -8.17
C GLN A 18 -17.53 14.08 -8.31
N LYS A 19 -18.12 14.35 -9.47
CA LYS A 19 -19.58 14.36 -9.68
C LYS A 19 -20.04 13.40 -10.77
N GLU A 20 -19.13 12.81 -11.52
CA GLU A 20 -19.44 12.04 -12.72
C GLU A 20 -18.75 10.68 -12.71
N LEU A 21 -19.57 9.63 -12.73
CA LEU A 21 -19.12 8.27 -13.01
C LEU A 21 -19.36 7.95 -14.49
N VAL A 22 -18.40 7.32 -15.11
CA VAL A 22 -18.48 6.88 -16.51
C VAL A 22 -18.54 5.36 -16.52
N PHE A 23 -19.45 4.82 -17.35
CA PHE A 23 -19.63 3.38 -17.57
C PHE A 23 -19.39 3.07 -19.05
N HIS A 24 -18.65 2.00 -19.29
CA HIS A 24 -18.46 1.40 -20.61
C HIS A 24 -18.87 -0.07 -20.52
N GLU A 25 -20.07 -0.40 -20.95
CA GLU A 25 -20.58 -1.76 -20.99
C GLU A 25 -19.92 -2.54 -22.13
N ASN A 26 -19.66 -3.85 -21.90
CA ASN A 26 -19.09 -4.77 -22.89
C ASN A 26 -17.90 -4.18 -23.66
N SER A 27 -16.99 -3.54 -22.94
CA SER A 27 -15.85 -2.80 -23.47
C SER A 27 -14.52 -3.41 -22.99
N TYR A 28 -13.45 -2.99 -23.61
CA TYR A 28 -12.09 -3.46 -23.35
C TYR A 28 -11.26 -2.36 -22.70
N VAL A 29 -10.61 -2.64 -21.58
CA VAL A 29 -9.49 -1.84 -21.09
C VAL A 29 -8.18 -2.52 -21.50
N VAL A 30 -7.34 -1.80 -22.25
CA VAL A 30 -6.04 -2.31 -22.70
C VAL A 30 -4.98 -1.87 -21.73
N CYS A 31 -4.18 -2.82 -21.24
CA CYS A 31 -3.01 -2.60 -20.41
C CYS A 31 -1.75 -2.82 -21.25
N GLU A 32 -0.88 -1.83 -21.30
CA GLU A 32 0.42 -1.89 -21.99
C GLU A 32 1.52 -1.38 -21.06
N ASN A 33 2.50 -2.25 -20.74
CA ASN A 33 3.63 -1.90 -19.85
C ASN A 33 3.17 -1.32 -18.50
N SER A 34 2.19 -1.97 -17.86
CA SER A 34 1.58 -1.56 -16.57
C SER A 34 0.80 -0.24 -16.61
N LEU A 35 0.48 0.28 -17.79
CA LEU A 35 -0.32 1.48 -17.98
C LEU A 35 -1.62 1.16 -18.71
N CYS A 36 -2.68 1.92 -18.42
CA CYS A 36 -3.91 1.89 -19.20
C CYS A 36 -3.68 2.62 -20.54
N ALA A 37 -3.64 1.86 -21.65
CA ALA A 37 -3.50 2.41 -22.99
C ALA A 37 -4.82 3.01 -23.51
N GLY A 38 -5.96 2.57 -22.99
CA GLY A 38 -7.27 3.12 -23.33
C GLY A 38 -8.41 2.17 -23.03
N ILE A 39 -9.63 2.69 -23.20
CA ILE A 39 -10.90 1.95 -23.11
C ILE A 39 -11.56 1.99 -24.48
N PHE A 40 -11.94 0.82 -24.98
CA PHE A 40 -12.45 0.66 -26.36
C PHE A 40 -13.72 -0.21 -26.36
N SER A 41 -14.73 0.20 -27.11
CA SER A 41 -15.92 -0.64 -27.35
C SER A 41 -15.61 -1.81 -28.30
N GLN A 42 -14.59 -1.66 -29.14
CA GLN A 42 -14.02 -2.71 -29.99
C GLN A 42 -12.51 -2.54 -30.00
N LEU A 43 -11.76 -3.63 -29.95
CA LEU A 43 -10.30 -3.57 -29.98
C LEU A 43 -9.82 -2.96 -31.30
N PRO A 44 -8.98 -1.92 -31.25
CA PRO A 44 -8.27 -1.41 -32.42
C PRO A 44 -7.44 -2.48 -33.11
N ALA A 45 -7.13 -2.28 -34.40
CA ALA A 45 -6.41 -3.26 -35.21
C ALA A 45 -5.03 -3.61 -34.62
N GLU A 46 -4.38 -2.66 -33.96
CA GLU A 46 -3.08 -2.81 -33.29
C GLU A 46 -3.14 -3.74 -32.06
N TYR A 47 -4.32 -3.91 -31.46
CA TYR A 47 -4.55 -4.75 -30.27
C TYR A 47 -5.34 -6.03 -30.58
N LYS A 48 -5.66 -6.33 -31.83
CA LYS A 48 -6.56 -7.45 -32.19
C LYS A 48 -6.07 -8.84 -31.76
N ASP A 49 -4.76 -9.03 -31.65
CA ASP A 49 -4.11 -10.32 -31.39
C ASP A 49 -3.53 -10.43 -29.96
N ILE A 50 -3.84 -9.48 -29.07
CA ILE A 50 -3.40 -9.53 -27.67
C ILE A 50 -4.24 -10.51 -26.84
N PRO A 51 -3.69 -11.04 -25.71
CA PRO A 51 -4.50 -11.81 -24.77
C PRO A 51 -5.65 -10.95 -24.24
N VAL A 52 -6.86 -11.54 -24.22
CA VAL A 52 -8.07 -10.92 -23.66
C VAL A 52 -8.62 -11.82 -22.58
N GLU A 53 -8.82 -11.28 -21.39
CA GLU A 53 -9.54 -11.94 -20.31
C GLU A 53 -10.95 -11.36 -20.23
N ASP A 54 -11.96 -12.22 -20.41
CA ASP A 54 -13.38 -11.82 -20.30
C ASP A 54 -13.83 -11.96 -18.85
N MET A 55 -14.13 -10.83 -18.22
CA MET A 55 -14.53 -10.74 -16.81
C MET A 55 -16.01 -11.08 -16.59
N GLY A 56 -16.76 -11.38 -17.65
CA GLY A 56 -18.18 -11.71 -17.58
C GLY A 56 -19.01 -10.60 -16.93
N ASP A 57 -19.73 -10.96 -15.87
CA ASP A 57 -20.60 -10.02 -15.13
C ASP A 57 -19.85 -9.18 -14.08
N GLN A 58 -18.52 -9.28 -13.99
CA GLN A 58 -17.74 -8.53 -13.02
C GLN A 58 -17.56 -7.08 -13.48
N LEU A 59 -17.50 -6.19 -12.50
CA LEU A 59 -17.21 -4.76 -12.72
C LEU A 59 -15.71 -4.51 -12.63
N ILE A 60 -15.17 -3.94 -13.70
CA ILE A 60 -13.77 -3.50 -13.76
C ILE A 60 -13.71 -2.04 -13.29
N ILE A 61 -12.96 -1.80 -12.22
CA ILE A 61 -12.76 -0.47 -11.64
C ILE A 61 -11.27 -0.19 -11.45
N PRO A 62 -10.84 1.09 -11.42
CA PRO A 62 -9.49 1.45 -10.98
C PRO A 62 -9.25 1.00 -9.54
N GLY A 63 -8.02 0.56 -9.25
CA GLY A 63 -7.64 0.23 -7.89
C GLY A 63 -7.76 1.42 -6.95
N PHE A 64 -8.07 1.15 -5.67
CA PHE A 64 -8.25 2.18 -4.65
C PHE A 64 -6.90 2.77 -4.21
N THR A 65 -6.98 3.98 -3.68
CA THR A 65 -5.85 4.66 -3.03
C THR A 65 -6.17 4.80 -1.55
N ASP A 66 -5.33 4.21 -0.70
CA ASP A 66 -5.37 4.40 0.75
C ASP A 66 -4.36 5.48 1.14
N LEU A 67 -4.84 6.61 1.66
CA LEU A 67 -3.99 7.76 2.02
C LEU A 67 -3.54 7.73 3.48
N HIS A 68 -3.97 6.76 4.29
CA HIS A 68 -3.60 6.66 5.69
C HIS A 68 -3.65 5.22 6.18
N LEU A 69 -2.51 4.55 6.22
CA LEU A 69 -2.38 3.15 6.55
C LEU A 69 -1.15 2.93 7.46
N HIS A 70 -1.31 2.18 8.54
CA HIS A 70 -0.23 1.81 9.46
C HIS A 70 0.18 0.35 9.29
N ALA A 71 1.30 0.09 8.62
CA ALA A 71 1.78 -1.28 8.38
C ALA A 71 2.07 -2.08 9.67
N PRO A 72 2.70 -1.51 10.72
CA PRO A 72 2.94 -2.25 11.94
C PRO A 72 1.68 -2.73 12.65
N GLN A 73 0.58 -1.97 12.56
CA GLN A 73 -0.67 -2.28 13.24
C GLN A 73 -1.43 -3.45 12.60
N TYR A 74 -1.06 -3.83 11.40
CA TYR A 74 -1.70 -4.93 10.68
C TYR A 74 -1.59 -6.26 11.43
N ALA A 75 -0.45 -6.52 12.09
CA ALA A 75 -0.20 -7.76 12.81
C ALA A 75 -1.14 -7.99 14.02
N TYR A 76 -1.73 -6.94 14.57
CA TYR A 76 -2.64 -7.01 15.73
C TYR A 76 -3.98 -6.32 15.48
N ARG A 77 -4.35 -6.16 14.19
CA ARG A 77 -5.63 -5.58 13.79
C ARG A 77 -6.81 -6.26 14.48
N GLY A 78 -7.79 -5.49 14.90
CA GLY A 78 -8.99 -5.97 15.59
C GLY A 78 -8.81 -6.30 17.07
N THR A 79 -7.61 -6.11 17.64
CA THR A 79 -7.38 -6.31 19.09
C THR A 79 -7.63 -5.04 19.89
N GLY A 80 -8.26 -5.17 21.07
CA GLY A 80 -8.52 -4.05 21.97
C GLY A 80 -9.48 -3.00 21.45
N MET A 81 -10.41 -3.37 20.55
CA MET A 81 -11.36 -2.43 19.92
C MET A 81 -12.38 -1.84 20.89
N ASP A 82 -12.45 -2.34 22.11
CA ASP A 82 -13.27 -1.88 23.23
C ASP A 82 -12.54 -0.87 24.14
N LEU A 83 -11.26 -0.62 23.89
CA LEU A 83 -10.44 0.31 24.67
C LEU A 83 -10.53 1.74 24.11
N GLU A 84 -10.38 2.72 25.00
CA GLU A 84 -10.15 4.10 24.60
C GLU A 84 -8.76 4.26 23.93
N LEU A 85 -8.59 5.29 23.11
CA LEU A 85 -7.40 5.46 22.30
C LEU A 85 -6.08 5.38 23.09
N LEU A 86 -5.99 6.09 24.23
CA LEU A 86 -4.74 6.11 25.02
C LEU A 86 -4.47 4.78 25.70
N ASP A 87 -5.51 4.10 26.17
CA ASP A 87 -5.40 2.78 26.75
C ASP A 87 -5.00 1.74 25.69
N TRP A 88 -5.60 1.82 24.52
CA TRP A 88 -5.23 0.97 23.39
C TRP A 88 -3.78 1.20 22.95
N LEU A 89 -3.33 2.45 22.84
CA LEU A 89 -1.94 2.77 22.49
C LEU A 89 -0.97 2.17 23.51
N ASN A 90 -1.21 2.38 24.81
CA ASN A 90 -0.29 1.96 25.86
C ASN A 90 -0.30 0.44 26.10
N THR A 91 -1.44 -0.23 25.95
CA THR A 91 -1.57 -1.67 26.30
C THR A 91 -1.38 -2.60 25.10
N ILE A 92 -1.68 -2.14 23.89
CA ILE A 92 -1.61 -2.95 22.65
C ILE A 92 -0.57 -2.39 21.68
N THR A 93 -0.75 -1.15 21.21
CA THR A 93 -0.01 -0.63 20.07
C THR A 93 1.48 -0.50 20.36
N PHE A 94 1.87 0.23 21.39
CA PHE A 94 3.28 0.44 21.69
C PHE A 94 4.04 -0.87 21.99
N PRO A 95 3.53 -1.79 22.82
CA PRO A 95 4.18 -3.09 23.02
C PRO A 95 4.32 -3.93 21.74
N GLN A 96 3.37 -3.83 20.81
CA GLN A 96 3.45 -4.57 19.55
C GLN A 96 4.39 -3.89 18.54
N GLU A 97 4.38 -2.57 18.46
CA GLU A 97 5.27 -1.83 17.56
C GLU A 97 6.73 -1.91 18.00
N ALA A 98 7.03 -1.98 19.30
CA ALA A 98 8.38 -2.19 19.81
C ALA A 98 9.03 -3.48 19.28
N LYS A 99 8.25 -4.50 18.93
CA LYS A 99 8.76 -5.77 18.37
C LYS A 99 9.41 -5.60 17.00
N TYR A 100 9.11 -4.52 16.28
CA TYR A 100 9.71 -4.24 14.97
C TYR A 100 11.19 -3.83 15.05
N ALA A 101 11.76 -3.66 16.25
CA ALA A 101 13.21 -3.62 16.46
C ALA A 101 13.89 -4.93 16.05
N ASP A 102 13.19 -6.07 16.13
CA ASP A 102 13.64 -7.38 15.63
C ASP A 102 13.25 -7.53 14.15
N LEU A 103 14.25 -7.53 13.27
CA LEU A 103 14.03 -7.68 11.83
C LEU A 103 13.41 -9.02 11.45
N SER A 104 13.58 -10.08 12.24
CA SER A 104 12.95 -11.37 11.96
C SER A 104 11.44 -11.30 12.19
N TYR A 105 11.02 -10.61 13.26
CA TYR A 105 9.61 -10.31 13.50
C TYR A 105 9.05 -9.38 12.42
N ALA A 106 9.75 -8.28 12.14
CA ALA A 106 9.34 -7.31 11.11
C ALA A 106 9.13 -7.98 9.75
N LYS A 107 10.07 -8.81 9.31
CA LYS A 107 9.98 -9.55 8.06
C LYS A 107 8.73 -10.43 8.00
N LYS A 108 8.46 -11.18 9.05
CA LYS A 108 7.27 -12.04 9.11
C LYS A 108 5.97 -11.24 9.07
N ALA A 109 5.87 -10.18 9.88
CA ALA A 109 4.67 -9.36 9.96
C ALA A 109 4.41 -8.61 8.65
N TYR A 110 5.44 -8.00 8.06
CA TYR A 110 5.34 -7.28 6.81
C TYR A 110 5.09 -8.18 5.61
N SER A 111 5.60 -9.44 5.61
CA SER A 111 5.28 -10.39 4.54
C SER A 111 3.78 -10.64 4.45
N ILE A 112 3.12 -10.82 5.60
CA ILE A 112 1.66 -11.03 5.65
C ILE A 112 0.94 -9.76 5.21
N PHE A 113 1.36 -8.59 5.70
CA PHE A 113 0.77 -7.31 5.35
C PHE A 113 0.86 -7.02 3.84
N VAL A 114 2.05 -7.17 3.24
CA VAL A 114 2.27 -6.90 1.81
C VAL A 114 1.52 -7.90 0.94
N ASP A 115 1.49 -9.17 1.34
CA ASP A 115 0.75 -10.20 0.60
C ASP A 115 -0.76 -9.93 0.61
N ASP A 116 -1.33 -9.62 1.77
CA ASP A 116 -2.75 -9.27 1.89
C ASP A 116 -3.08 -7.97 1.12
N LEU A 117 -2.18 -6.97 1.16
CA LEU A 117 -2.36 -5.72 0.42
C LEU A 117 -2.39 -5.95 -1.10
N LYS A 118 -1.50 -6.81 -1.62
CA LYS A 118 -1.48 -7.21 -3.04
C LYS A 118 -2.78 -7.85 -3.50
N HIS A 119 -3.45 -8.58 -2.62
CA HIS A 119 -4.71 -9.28 -2.90
C HIS A 119 -5.95 -8.44 -2.56
N SER A 120 -5.75 -7.18 -2.17
CA SER A 120 -6.83 -6.22 -1.89
C SER A 120 -7.17 -5.37 -3.12
N PHE A 121 -8.17 -4.51 -2.96
CA PHE A 121 -8.51 -3.50 -3.97
C PHE A 121 -7.62 -2.27 -3.94
N THR A 122 -6.72 -2.15 -2.95
CA THR A 122 -5.80 -1.02 -2.79
C THR A 122 -4.56 -1.24 -3.65
N THR A 123 -4.34 -0.39 -4.63
CA THR A 123 -3.17 -0.42 -5.52
C THR A 123 -2.19 0.70 -5.25
N ARG A 124 -2.59 1.70 -4.50
CA ARG A 124 -1.76 2.83 -4.06
C ARG A 124 -1.96 3.06 -2.58
N ALA A 125 -0.89 3.26 -1.83
CA ALA A 125 -0.98 3.49 -0.38
C ALA A 125 0.06 4.48 0.13
N CYS A 126 -0.37 5.33 1.10
CA CYS A 126 0.51 6.14 1.93
C CYS A 126 0.62 5.45 3.30
N ILE A 127 1.79 4.92 3.60
CA ILE A 127 2.00 3.95 4.68
C ILE A 127 2.90 4.55 5.77
N PHE A 128 2.39 4.57 7.00
CA PHE A 128 3.21 4.79 8.17
C PHE A 128 3.87 3.46 8.56
N ALA A 129 5.20 3.47 8.65
CA ALA A 129 6.00 2.35 9.13
C ALA A 129 6.24 2.45 10.65
N THR A 130 7.41 2.15 11.09
CA THR A 130 7.86 2.28 12.49
C THR A 130 8.96 3.31 12.62
N LEU A 131 9.38 3.62 13.83
CA LEU A 131 10.57 4.47 14.06
C LEU A 131 11.89 3.72 13.78
N HIS A 132 11.87 2.37 13.74
CA HIS A 132 13.05 1.55 13.50
C HIS A 132 13.41 1.59 12.01
N ARG A 133 14.47 2.34 11.64
CA ARG A 133 14.93 2.51 10.25
C ARG A 133 15.10 1.18 9.50
N PRO A 134 15.84 0.18 10.04
CA PRO A 134 16.03 -1.08 9.31
C PRO A 134 14.72 -1.82 8.99
N ALA A 135 13.73 -1.74 9.88
CA ALA A 135 12.41 -2.33 9.62
C ALA A 135 11.60 -1.52 8.61
N THR A 136 11.75 -0.19 8.60
CA THR A 136 11.12 0.68 7.60
C THR A 136 11.70 0.42 6.21
N GLU A 137 13.00 0.31 6.08
CA GLU A 137 13.70 -0.02 4.82
C GLU A 137 13.30 -1.40 4.31
N LEU A 138 13.25 -2.41 5.20
CA LEU A 138 12.75 -3.74 4.86
C LEU A 138 11.32 -3.71 4.29
N LEU A 139 10.44 -2.89 4.87
CA LEU A 139 9.09 -2.70 4.35
C LEU A 139 9.10 -2.07 2.96
N MET A 140 9.97 -1.07 2.74
CA MET A 140 10.10 -0.39 1.44
C MET A 140 10.53 -1.36 0.35
N ASP A 141 11.56 -2.18 0.62
CA ASP A 141 12.04 -3.21 -0.32
C ASP A 141 10.92 -4.20 -0.69
N MET A 142 10.19 -4.69 0.31
CA MET A 142 9.10 -5.64 0.08
C MET A 142 7.94 -5.03 -0.71
N LEU A 143 7.65 -3.74 -0.51
CA LEU A 143 6.61 -3.02 -1.25
C LEU A 143 7.06 -2.72 -2.67
N GLU A 144 8.33 -2.38 -2.92
CA GLU A 144 8.88 -2.20 -4.25
C GLU A 144 8.77 -3.50 -5.07
N GLU A 145 9.17 -4.64 -4.47
CA GLU A 145 9.04 -5.96 -5.10
C GLU A 145 7.57 -6.36 -5.37
N SER A 146 6.63 -5.80 -4.65
CA SER A 146 5.20 -6.12 -4.78
C SER A 146 4.55 -5.61 -6.07
N GLY A 147 5.12 -4.55 -6.66
CA GLY A 147 4.54 -3.83 -7.80
C GLY A 147 3.43 -2.84 -7.44
N LEU A 148 3.12 -2.66 -6.15
CA LEU A 148 2.20 -1.62 -5.68
C LEU A 148 2.86 -0.23 -5.76
N THR A 149 2.06 0.80 -5.93
CA THR A 149 2.54 2.19 -5.86
C THR A 149 2.40 2.70 -4.43
N THR A 150 3.51 2.82 -3.71
CA THR A 150 3.46 3.17 -2.28
C THR A 150 4.37 4.34 -1.93
N MET A 151 3.98 5.08 -0.90
CA MET A 151 4.82 6.02 -0.17
C MET A 151 4.94 5.52 1.26
N VAL A 152 6.17 5.38 1.76
CA VAL A 152 6.43 4.88 3.11
C VAL A 152 7.09 5.97 3.93
N GLY A 153 6.55 6.25 5.11
CA GLY A 153 7.10 7.21 6.06
C GLY A 153 7.56 6.55 7.35
N LYS A 154 8.76 6.90 7.81
CA LYS A 154 9.24 6.59 9.16
C LYS A 154 8.43 7.39 10.18
N VAL A 155 8.08 6.78 11.30
CA VAL A 155 7.46 7.46 12.44
C VAL A 155 8.52 8.14 13.29
N ASN A 156 8.19 9.30 13.86
CA ASN A 156 9.01 10.08 14.76
C ASN A 156 8.30 10.21 16.11
N MET A 157 9.00 9.88 17.20
CA MET A 157 8.38 9.80 18.54
C MET A 157 9.35 10.28 19.62
N ASP A 158 9.35 11.61 19.92
CA ASP A 158 10.26 12.23 20.89
C ASP A 158 9.67 12.29 22.31
N ARG A 159 8.37 12.08 22.45
CA ARG A 159 7.65 12.18 23.74
C ARG A 159 6.36 11.35 23.72
N ASN A 160 5.84 11.04 24.91
CA ASN A 160 4.56 10.34 25.12
C ASN A 160 4.48 8.95 24.50
N GLY A 161 5.59 8.38 24.06
CA GLY A 161 5.71 6.99 23.61
C GLY A 161 6.15 6.08 24.75
N ALA A 162 6.06 4.77 24.51
CA ALA A 162 6.70 3.79 25.40
C ALA A 162 8.23 3.99 25.38
N PRO A 163 8.94 3.67 26.47
CA PRO A 163 10.40 3.87 26.54
C PRO A 163 11.16 3.24 25.35
N GLU A 164 10.70 2.09 24.87
CA GLU A 164 11.30 1.35 23.75
C GLU A 164 11.05 2.01 22.38
N LEU A 165 10.07 2.93 22.32
CA LEU A 165 9.68 3.66 21.12
C LEU A 165 9.97 5.17 21.24
N GLN A 166 10.74 5.58 22.25
CA GLN A 166 11.02 6.99 22.45
C GLN A 166 12.41 7.36 21.95
N GLU A 167 12.47 8.30 21.01
CA GLU A 167 13.70 8.92 20.54
C GLU A 167 14.22 9.93 21.57
N LYS A 168 15.54 10.21 21.54
CA LYS A 168 16.20 11.02 22.59
C LYS A 168 15.67 12.46 22.69
N SER A 169 15.27 13.04 21.56
CA SER A 169 14.72 14.40 21.47
C SER A 169 14.16 14.65 20.06
N ALA A 170 13.34 15.70 19.90
CA ALA A 170 12.85 16.13 18.59
C ALA A 170 14.00 16.47 17.61
N GLN A 171 15.09 17.06 18.11
CA GLN A 171 16.27 17.39 17.29
C GLN A 171 16.97 16.10 16.80
N ALA A 172 17.16 15.12 17.69
CA ALA A 172 17.77 13.84 17.32
C ALA A 172 16.91 13.08 16.31
N SER A 173 15.60 13.07 16.51
CA SER A 173 14.64 12.48 15.58
C SER A 173 14.67 13.11 14.20
N ALA A 174 14.66 14.46 14.15
CA ALA A 174 14.75 15.19 12.88
C ALA A 174 16.09 14.98 12.16
N GLN A 175 17.19 14.89 12.91
CA GLN A 175 18.51 14.63 12.35
C GLN A 175 18.60 13.21 11.79
N ASP A 176 18.11 12.21 12.53
CA ASP A 176 18.06 10.81 12.08
C ASP A 176 17.24 10.68 10.81
N THR A 177 16.08 11.33 10.74
CA THR A 177 15.23 11.33 9.54
C THR A 177 15.92 11.97 8.34
N ARG A 178 16.62 13.10 8.51
CA ARG A 178 17.37 13.72 7.41
C ARG A 178 18.50 12.83 6.91
N GLN A 179 19.28 12.28 7.85
CA GLN A 179 20.35 11.36 7.49
C GLN A 179 19.82 10.14 6.75
N TRP A 180 18.71 9.58 7.21
CA TRP A 180 18.06 8.46 6.52
C TRP A 180 17.65 8.79 5.08
N LEU A 181 17.05 9.98 4.85
CA LEU A 181 16.65 10.43 3.52
C LEU A 181 17.84 10.71 2.57
N GLU A 182 19.04 10.92 3.11
CA GLU A 182 20.28 11.07 2.32
C GLU A 182 20.92 9.73 1.97
N GLU A 183 20.56 8.66 2.70
CA GLU A 183 21.16 7.32 2.56
C GLU A 183 20.34 6.38 1.64
N ILE A 184 19.02 6.65 1.40
CA ILE A 184 18.12 5.85 0.58
C ILE A 184 18.02 6.29 -0.87
#